data_da365f3ceae5c74c9dbc714e4f92aa84
#
_entry.id   da365f3ceae5c74c9dbc714e4f92aa84
#
_cell.length_a   1.000
_cell.length_b   1.000
_cell.length_c   1.000
_cell.angle_alpha   90.00
_cell.angle_beta   90.00
_cell.angle_gamma   90.00
#
_symmetry.space_group_name_H-M   'P 1'
#
loop_
_entity.id
_entity.type
_entity.pdbx_description
1 polymer ?
#
loop_
_entity_poly.entity_id
_entity_poly.type
_entity_poly.pdbx_seq_one_letter_code
_entity_poly.pdbx_strand_id
1 'polypeptide(L)'
;MHDLRPVMFTVPGEPVGKGRPRIGRVGAHARMFTPAKTAAYEGLVAMAAQEALAGRPLIAGPVLIELRMFHPIPRSWSKKRQAMALIGEVMPTVKCDADNCLKAVCDALNGVAWKDDTQVVNVMLAKRYAEVPRVEVKIVPLMAQGAQR
;
A
#
# COMPACT_ATOMS: atom_id res chain seq x y z
N MET A 1 -15.30 7.49 22.23
CA MET A 1 -15.31 6.10 21.73
C MET A 1 -14.53 6.03 20.43
N HIS A 2 -13.59 5.11 20.32
CA HIS A 2 -12.80 4.95 19.09
C HIS A 2 -13.57 4.15 18.06
N ASP A 3 -13.52 4.62 16.81
CA ASP A 3 -14.09 3.88 15.69
C ASP A 3 -13.13 2.75 15.30
N LEU A 4 -13.51 1.51 15.58
CA LEU A 4 -12.69 0.33 15.32
C LEU A 4 -13.11 -0.40 14.03
N ARG A 5 -13.96 0.20 13.21
CA ARG A 5 -14.36 -0.43 11.95
C ARG A 5 -13.17 -0.53 11.00
N PRO A 6 -12.96 -1.69 10.36
CA PRO A 6 -11.94 -1.81 9.33
C PRO A 6 -12.22 -0.88 8.15
N VAL A 7 -11.15 -0.46 7.49
CA VAL A 7 -11.21 0.32 6.26
C VAL A 7 -10.62 -0.51 5.14
N MET A 8 -11.34 -0.68 4.05
CA MET A 8 -10.86 -1.45 2.89
C MET A 8 -10.97 -0.59 1.64
N PHE A 9 -9.92 -0.63 0.81
CA PHE A 9 -9.94 0.03 -0.48
C PHE A 9 -9.03 -0.68 -1.48
N THR A 10 -9.24 -0.38 -2.74
CA THR A 10 -8.45 -0.94 -3.85
C THR A 10 -7.76 0.20 -4.60
N VAL A 11 -6.47 0.03 -4.84
CA VAL A 11 -5.68 0.95 -5.67
C VAL A 11 -5.50 0.28 -7.03
N PRO A 12 -6.03 0.86 -8.12
CA PRO A 12 -5.92 0.25 -9.44
C PRO A 12 -4.50 0.33 -9.99
N GLY A 13 -4.17 -0.60 -10.87
CA GLY A 13 -2.88 -0.62 -11.56
C GLY A 13 -1.85 -1.52 -10.89
N GLU A 14 -0.73 -1.66 -11.56
CA GLU A 14 0.37 -2.48 -11.06
C GLU A 14 0.91 -1.93 -9.74
N PRO A 15 1.29 -2.81 -8.79
CA PRO A 15 1.95 -2.37 -7.57
C PRO A 15 3.23 -1.58 -7.88
N VAL A 16 3.43 -0.48 -7.16
CA VAL A 16 4.60 0.39 -7.32
C VAL A 16 5.36 0.46 -6.00
N GLY A 17 6.65 0.18 -6.06
CA GLY A 17 7.50 0.29 -4.89
C GLY A 17 7.98 1.72 -4.66
N LYS A 18 8.35 2.02 -3.41
CA LYS A 18 8.92 3.31 -3.04
C LYS A 18 10.25 3.50 -3.78
N GLY A 19 10.32 4.48 -4.65
CA GLY A 19 11.55 4.87 -5.31
C GLY A 19 12.49 5.58 -4.33
N ARG A 20 13.79 5.43 -4.56
CA ARG A 20 14.78 6.16 -3.75
C ARG A 20 14.67 7.65 -4.04
N PRO A 21 14.70 8.50 -3.01
CA PRO A 21 14.76 9.94 -3.22
C PRO A 21 15.95 10.32 -4.10
N ARG A 22 15.73 11.27 -5.00
CA ARG A 22 16.78 11.78 -5.89
C ARG A 22 17.22 13.15 -5.42
N ILE A 23 18.51 13.44 -5.59
CA ILE A 23 19.05 14.76 -5.30
C ILE A 23 18.86 15.62 -6.55
N GLY A 24 18.17 16.75 -6.40
CA GLY A 24 18.02 17.75 -7.42
C GLY A 24 18.46 19.11 -6.88
N ARG A 25 18.57 20.10 -7.76
CA ARG A 25 18.92 21.45 -7.37
C ARG A 25 17.74 22.39 -7.56
N VAL A 26 17.50 23.23 -6.54
CA VAL A 26 16.59 24.36 -6.62
C VAL A 26 17.40 25.60 -6.32
N GLY A 27 17.74 26.39 -7.36
CA GLY A 27 18.67 27.50 -7.23
C GLY A 27 20.07 27.01 -6.86
N ALA A 28 20.64 27.52 -5.77
CA ALA A 28 21.97 27.16 -5.27
C ALA A 28 21.92 25.96 -4.28
N HIS A 29 20.74 25.43 -4.00
CA HIS A 29 20.57 24.39 -2.96
C HIS A 29 20.24 23.03 -3.55
N ALA A 30 20.84 21.97 -2.99
CA ALA A 30 20.47 20.60 -3.29
C ALA A 30 19.26 20.20 -2.41
N ARG A 31 18.31 19.50 -3.02
CA ARG A 31 17.14 18.96 -2.31
C ARG A 31 16.92 17.49 -2.67
N MET A 32 16.33 16.74 -1.74
CA MET A 32 15.88 15.39 -1.99
C MET A 32 14.46 15.43 -2.56
N PHE A 33 14.24 14.70 -3.64
CA PHE A 33 12.93 14.61 -4.29
C PHE A 33 12.46 13.16 -4.38
N THR A 34 11.18 12.95 -4.12
CA THR A 34 10.54 11.66 -4.40
C THR A 34 10.35 11.52 -5.91
N PRO A 35 10.73 10.36 -6.51
CA PRO A 35 10.49 10.14 -7.94
C PRO A 35 9.03 10.33 -8.32
N ALA A 36 8.79 10.90 -9.49
CA ALA A 36 7.44 11.24 -9.96
C ALA A 36 6.49 10.05 -9.98
N LYS A 37 6.99 8.87 -10.38
CA LYS A 37 6.19 7.64 -10.40
C LYS A 37 5.71 7.26 -9.00
N THR A 38 6.57 7.36 -8.01
CA THR A 38 6.22 7.08 -6.61
C THR A 38 5.22 8.10 -6.10
N ALA A 39 5.44 9.39 -6.35
CA ALA A 39 4.54 10.45 -5.93
C ALA A 39 3.14 10.29 -6.54
N ALA A 40 3.06 9.95 -7.83
CA ALA A 40 1.79 9.70 -8.50
C ALA A 40 1.06 8.51 -7.90
N TYR A 41 1.77 7.44 -7.59
CA TYR A 41 1.19 6.26 -6.97
C TYR A 41 0.69 6.54 -5.55
N GLU A 42 1.47 7.26 -4.76
CA GLU A 42 1.05 7.69 -3.42
C GLU A 42 -0.23 8.53 -3.48
N GLY A 43 -0.37 9.38 -4.51
CA GLY A 43 -1.58 10.14 -4.75
C GLY A 43 -2.80 9.26 -5.00
N LEU A 44 -2.64 8.19 -5.79
CA LEU A 44 -3.72 7.22 -6.03
C LEU A 44 -4.12 6.48 -4.75
N VAL A 45 -3.14 6.08 -3.95
CA VAL A 45 -3.40 5.42 -2.66
C VAL A 45 -4.17 6.35 -1.73
N ALA A 46 -3.71 7.59 -1.59
CA ALA A 46 -4.36 8.58 -0.74
C ALA A 46 -5.81 8.85 -1.17
N MET A 47 -6.04 8.98 -2.48
CA MET A 47 -7.38 9.20 -3.02
C MET A 47 -8.32 8.02 -2.71
N ALA A 48 -7.88 6.80 -2.96
CA ALA A 48 -8.68 5.60 -2.69
C ALA A 48 -9.00 5.48 -1.20
N ALA A 49 -8.02 5.78 -0.34
CA ALA A 49 -8.22 5.75 1.11
C ALA A 49 -9.21 6.83 1.58
N GLN A 50 -9.10 8.04 1.06
CA GLN A 50 -10.01 9.14 1.40
C GLN A 50 -11.46 8.81 1.06
N GLU A 51 -11.68 8.20 -0.09
CA GLU A 51 -13.03 7.73 -0.48
C GLU A 51 -13.56 6.68 0.50
N ALA A 52 -12.74 5.71 0.86
CA ALA A 52 -13.14 4.65 1.79
C ALA A 52 -13.36 5.17 3.21
N LEU A 53 -12.58 6.14 3.64
CA LEU A 53 -12.70 6.74 4.97
C LEU A 53 -13.92 7.65 5.09
N ALA A 54 -14.39 8.22 4.00
CA ALA A 54 -15.61 9.02 3.93
C ALA A 54 -15.72 10.07 5.04
N GLY A 55 -14.65 10.80 5.29
CA GLY A 55 -14.62 11.87 6.30
C GLY A 55 -14.38 11.40 7.73
N ARG A 56 -14.08 10.12 7.95
CA ARG A 56 -13.70 9.65 9.29
C ARG A 56 -12.47 10.39 9.79
N PRO A 57 -12.39 10.69 11.09
CA PRO A 57 -11.17 11.22 11.70
C PRO A 57 -10.00 10.24 11.53
N LEU A 58 -8.78 10.74 11.65
CA LEU A 58 -7.59 9.89 11.65
C LEU A 58 -7.71 8.80 12.72
N ILE A 59 -7.31 7.59 12.37
CA ILE A 59 -7.31 6.48 13.32
C ILE A 59 -6.27 6.78 14.41
N ALA A 60 -6.73 6.79 15.65
CA ALA A 60 -5.85 6.92 16.80
C ALA A 60 -5.46 5.52 17.30
N GLY A 61 -4.23 5.37 17.76
CA GLY A 61 -3.77 4.11 18.32
C GLY A 61 -3.24 3.11 17.28
N PRO A 62 -2.95 1.89 17.72
CA PRO A 62 -2.30 0.90 16.87
C PRO A 62 -3.21 0.36 15.79
N VAL A 63 -2.62 0.01 14.65
CA VAL A 63 -3.34 -0.58 13.52
C VAL A 63 -2.62 -1.81 12.99
N LEU A 64 -3.42 -2.72 12.42
CA LEU A 64 -2.95 -3.78 11.54
C LEU A 64 -3.18 -3.34 10.11
N ILE A 65 -2.22 -3.52 9.23
CA ILE A 65 -2.40 -3.34 7.80
C ILE A 65 -2.27 -4.67 7.08
N GLU A 66 -3.22 -4.96 6.21
CA GLU A 66 -3.16 -6.10 5.30
C GLU A 66 -3.05 -5.57 3.88
N LEU A 67 -2.01 -6.00 3.19
CA LEU A 67 -1.68 -5.56 1.84
C LEU A 67 -1.64 -6.77 0.91
N ARG A 68 -2.49 -6.77 -0.11
CA ARG A 68 -2.48 -7.78 -1.16
C ARG A 68 -2.10 -7.13 -2.47
N MET A 69 -0.96 -7.54 -3.02
CA MET A 69 -0.45 -7.02 -4.29
C MET A 69 -0.73 -8.02 -5.39
N PHE A 70 -1.47 -7.58 -6.42
CA PHE A 70 -1.81 -8.40 -7.56
C PHE A 70 -1.05 -7.89 -8.79
N HIS A 71 -0.13 -8.72 -9.26
CA HIS A 71 0.68 -8.44 -10.43
C HIS A 71 0.01 -8.98 -11.70
N PRO A 72 0.23 -8.33 -12.85
CA PRO A 72 -0.32 -8.84 -14.10
C PRO A 72 0.41 -10.12 -14.53
N ILE A 73 -0.35 -11.01 -15.15
CA ILE A 73 0.20 -12.25 -15.70
C ILE A 73 0.84 -11.92 -17.04
N PRO A 74 2.12 -12.29 -17.27
CA PRO A 74 2.76 -12.05 -18.57
C PRO A 74 2.01 -12.75 -19.70
N ARG A 75 1.70 -12.00 -20.73
CA ARG A 75 0.97 -12.53 -21.92
C ARG A 75 1.78 -13.55 -22.70
N SER A 76 3.11 -13.51 -22.56
CA SER A 76 4.01 -14.43 -23.24
C SER A 76 4.02 -15.84 -22.62
N TRP A 77 3.45 -16.01 -21.45
CA TRP A 77 3.39 -17.31 -20.80
C TRP A 77 2.40 -18.24 -21.50
N SER A 78 2.67 -19.56 -21.45
CA SER A 78 1.73 -20.56 -21.92
C SER A 78 0.40 -20.44 -21.16
N LYS A 79 -0.69 -20.87 -21.80
CA LYS A 79 -2.01 -20.87 -21.16
C LYS A 79 -2.03 -21.69 -19.87
N LYS A 80 -1.29 -22.81 -19.86
CA LYS A 80 -1.16 -23.64 -18.67
C LYS A 80 -0.52 -22.87 -17.52
N ARG A 81 0.58 -22.15 -17.79
CA ARG A 81 1.28 -21.35 -16.76
C ARG A 81 0.43 -20.18 -16.29
N GLN A 82 -0.30 -19.54 -17.21
CA GLN A 82 -1.24 -18.48 -16.84
C GLN A 82 -2.32 -18.99 -15.90
N ALA A 83 -2.88 -20.17 -16.19
CA ALA A 83 -3.88 -20.79 -15.31
C ALA A 83 -3.31 -21.11 -13.93
N MET A 84 -2.07 -21.62 -13.88
CA MET A 84 -1.39 -21.90 -12.62
C MET A 84 -1.15 -20.62 -11.81
N ALA A 85 -0.84 -19.52 -12.48
CA ALA A 85 -0.68 -18.21 -11.83
C ALA A 85 -2.01 -17.75 -11.20
N LEU A 86 -3.13 -17.93 -11.89
CA LEU A 86 -4.45 -17.51 -11.40
C LEU A 86 -4.87 -18.26 -10.15
N ILE A 87 -4.50 -19.53 -10.01
CA ILE A 87 -4.86 -20.33 -8.83
C ILE A 87 -3.80 -20.27 -7.73
N GLY A 88 -2.75 -19.46 -7.90
CA GLY A 88 -1.74 -19.24 -6.87
C GLY A 88 -0.63 -20.27 -6.82
N GLU A 89 -0.54 -21.21 -7.76
CA GLU A 89 0.57 -22.17 -7.83
C GLU A 89 1.86 -21.55 -8.34
N VAL A 90 1.76 -20.50 -9.14
CA VAL A 90 2.88 -19.67 -9.57
C VAL A 90 2.72 -18.31 -8.92
N MET A 91 3.70 -17.92 -8.13
CA MET A 91 3.67 -16.67 -7.37
C MET A 91 4.67 -15.66 -7.94
N PRO A 92 4.36 -14.35 -7.87
CA PRO A 92 5.24 -13.34 -8.43
C PRO A 92 6.50 -13.13 -7.58
N THR A 93 7.65 -13.35 -8.19
CA THR A 93 8.95 -13.01 -7.61
C THR A 93 9.58 -11.84 -8.35
N VAL A 94 8.73 -10.99 -8.91
CA VAL A 94 9.12 -9.82 -9.70
C VAL A 94 9.05 -8.55 -8.85
N LYS A 95 9.62 -7.47 -9.36
CA LYS A 95 9.46 -6.14 -8.75
C LYS A 95 7.97 -5.77 -8.68
N CYS A 96 7.52 -5.04 -7.68
CA CYS A 96 8.34 -4.39 -6.67
C CYS A 96 8.56 -5.30 -5.45
N ASP A 97 9.57 -4.98 -4.67
CA ASP A 97 9.81 -5.67 -3.41
C ASP A 97 8.64 -5.39 -2.44
N ALA A 98 8.32 -6.39 -1.62
CA ALA A 98 7.19 -6.31 -0.71
C ALA A 98 7.31 -5.13 0.28
N ASP A 99 8.48 -4.95 0.87
CA ASP A 99 8.73 -3.86 1.81
C ASP A 99 8.67 -2.48 1.15
N ASN A 100 9.16 -2.36 -0.08
CA ASN A 100 9.09 -1.09 -0.82
C ASN A 100 7.66 -0.72 -1.18
N CYS A 101 6.83 -1.69 -1.56
CA CYS A 101 5.41 -1.45 -1.81
C CYS A 101 4.68 -1.04 -0.54
N LEU A 102 4.95 -1.74 0.56
CA LEU A 102 4.39 -1.40 1.87
C LEU A 102 4.76 0.03 2.27
N LYS A 103 6.02 0.40 2.07
CA LYS A 103 6.48 1.74 2.42
C LYS A 103 5.75 2.81 1.59
N ALA A 104 5.57 2.61 0.30
CA ALA A 104 4.83 3.55 -0.54
C ALA A 104 3.40 3.73 -0.06
N VAL A 105 2.73 2.64 0.28
CA VAL A 105 1.35 2.67 0.80
C VAL A 105 1.30 3.38 2.16
N CYS A 106 2.17 3.01 3.08
CA CYS A 106 2.18 3.61 4.42
C CYS A 106 2.52 5.11 4.38
N ASP A 107 3.47 5.51 3.55
CA ASP A 107 3.81 6.94 3.39
C ASP A 107 2.62 7.73 2.83
N ALA A 108 1.88 7.15 1.90
CA ALA A 108 0.68 7.78 1.34
C ALA A 108 -0.44 7.93 2.37
N LEU A 109 -0.50 7.04 3.35
CA LEU A 109 -1.56 7.04 4.35
C LEU A 109 -1.26 7.93 5.56
N ASN A 110 -0.03 8.41 5.70
CA ASN A 110 0.32 9.37 6.75
C ASN A 110 -0.46 10.67 6.54
N GLY A 111 -1.20 11.10 7.56
CA GLY A 111 -2.07 12.26 7.49
C GLY A 111 -3.40 12.01 6.76
N VAL A 112 -3.65 10.82 6.28
CA VAL A 112 -4.89 10.42 5.57
C VAL A 112 -5.70 9.43 6.40
N ALA A 113 -5.08 8.32 6.78
CA ALA A 113 -5.73 7.27 7.58
C ALA A 113 -5.30 7.33 9.05
N TRP A 114 -4.07 7.68 9.30
CA TRP A 114 -3.47 7.81 10.63
C TRP A 114 -2.50 8.99 10.63
N LYS A 115 -2.03 9.35 11.83
CA LYS A 115 -1.07 10.45 11.95
C LYS A 115 0.31 10.05 11.41
N ASP A 116 0.78 8.86 11.81
CA ASP A 116 2.11 8.37 11.43
C ASP A 116 2.10 6.84 11.36
N ASP A 117 2.90 6.30 10.43
CA ASP A 117 3.02 4.86 10.23
C ASP A 117 3.69 4.12 11.38
N THR A 118 4.21 4.84 12.38
CA THR A 118 4.62 4.23 13.66
C THR A 118 3.46 3.57 14.39
N GLN A 119 2.21 3.88 14.02
CA GLN A 119 1.02 3.23 14.54
C GLN A 119 0.80 1.82 13.99
N VAL A 120 1.49 1.46 12.90
CA VAL A 120 1.39 0.13 12.30
C VAL A 120 2.19 -0.85 13.13
N VAL A 121 1.48 -1.73 13.86
CA VAL A 121 2.09 -2.70 14.78
C VAL A 121 2.01 -4.13 14.27
N ASN A 122 1.23 -4.37 13.21
CA ASN A 122 1.08 -5.69 12.62
C ASN A 122 0.87 -5.55 11.11
N VAL A 123 1.56 -6.37 10.33
CA VAL A 123 1.53 -6.33 8.88
C VAL A 123 1.27 -7.73 8.34
N MET A 124 0.28 -7.84 7.46
CA MET A 124 0.06 -9.03 6.64
C MET A 124 0.25 -8.61 5.19
N LEU A 125 1.11 -9.31 4.47
CA LEU A 125 1.45 -8.94 3.11
C LEU A 125 1.51 -10.17 2.22
N ALA A 126 0.90 -10.09 1.03
CA ALA A 126 0.93 -11.15 0.04
C ALA A 126 1.11 -10.58 -1.36
N LYS A 127 1.87 -11.29 -2.18
CA LYS A 127 2.00 -11.02 -3.63
C LYS A 127 1.36 -12.18 -4.39
N ARG A 128 0.53 -11.86 -5.36
CA ARG A 128 -0.17 -12.85 -6.20
C ARG A 128 -0.27 -12.33 -7.62
N TYR A 129 -0.56 -13.21 -8.54
CA TYR A 129 -0.95 -12.85 -9.89
C TYR A 129 -2.46 -12.71 -9.99
N ALA A 130 -2.93 -11.83 -10.87
CA ALA A 130 -4.34 -11.68 -11.21
C ALA A 130 -4.49 -11.15 -12.63
N GLU A 131 -5.68 -11.32 -13.18
CA GLU A 131 -6.00 -10.75 -14.51
C GLU A 131 -5.99 -9.22 -14.46
N VAL A 132 -6.48 -8.65 -13.38
CA VAL A 132 -6.52 -7.20 -13.18
C VAL A 132 -5.51 -6.82 -12.10
N PRO A 133 -4.39 -6.19 -12.49
CA PRO A 133 -3.40 -5.76 -11.51
C PRO A 133 -3.98 -4.68 -10.60
N ARG A 134 -3.70 -4.81 -9.32
CA ARG A 134 -4.21 -3.90 -8.29
C ARG A 134 -3.51 -4.14 -6.96
N VAL A 135 -3.72 -3.24 -6.04
CA VAL A 135 -3.34 -3.43 -4.64
C VAL A 135 -4.60 -3.29 -3.78
N GLU A 136 -4.90 -4.30 -2.98
CA GLU A 136 -5.98 -4.27 -2.02
C GLU A 136 -5.42 -4.00 -0.64
N VAL A 137 -5.99 -3.01 0.05
CA VAL A 137 -5.53 -2.56 1.36
C VAL A 137 -6.66 -2.70 2.36
N LYS A 138 -6.33 -3.29 3.52
CA LYS A 138 -7.23 -3.34 4.66
C LYS A 138 -6.52 -2.80 5.88
N ILE A 139 -7.13 -1.83 6.54
CA ILE A 139 -6.62 -1.26 7.79
C ILE A 139 -7.56 -1.67 8.90
N VAL A 140 -7.02 -2.31 9.92
CA VAL A 140 -7.80 -2.75 11.07
C VAL A 140 -7.34 -1.96 12.30
N PRO A 141 -8.16 -1.04 12.82
CA PRO A 141 -7.85 -0.38 14.08
C PRO A 141 -7.82 -1.40 15.21
N LEU A 142 -6.82 -1.32 16.07
CA LEU A 142 -6.64 -2.22 17.19
C LEU A 142 -6.87 -1.48 18.50
N MET A 143 -7.34 -2.21 19.49
CA MET A 143 -7.53 -1.63 20.81
C MET A 143 -6.21 -1.67 21.58
N ALA A 144 -5.67 -0.50 21.93
CA ALA A 144 -4.45 -0.44 22.72
C ALA A 144 -4.74 -0.85 24.17
N GLN A 145 -3.91 -1.74 24.74
CA GLN A 145 -4.07 -2.16 26.12
C GLN A 145 -3.99 -0.98 27.10
N GLY A 146 -3.13 -0.01 26.81
CA GLY A 146 -3.00 1.20 27.63
C GLY A 146 -4.26 2.06 27.69
N ALA A 147 -5.15 1.96 26.69
CA ALA A 147 -6.41 2.69 26.66
C ALA A 147 -7.46 2.14 27.63
N GLN A 148 -7.19 1.01 28.26
CA GLN A 148 -8.10 0.37 29.21
C GLN A 148 -7.85 0.79 30.66
N ARG A 149 -6.87 1.63 30.90
CA ARG A 149 -6.52 2.12 32.25
C ARG A 149 -7.26 3.38 32.60
#